data_96dad8654643aae22701dd11dd197a93
#
_entry.id   96dad8654643aae22701dd11dd197a93
#
_cell.length_a   1.000
_cell.length_b   1.000
_cell.length_c   1.000
_cell.angle_alpha   90.00
_cell.angle_beta   90.00
_cell.angle_gamma   90.00
#
_symmetry.space_group_name_H-M   'P 1'
#
loop_
_entity.id
_entity.type
_entity.pdbx_description
1 polymer ?
#
loop_
_entity_poly.entity_id
_entity_poly.type
_entity_poly.pdbx_seq_one_letter_code
_entity_poly.pdbx_strand_id
1 'polypeptide(L)'
;ILNNIFFGKINIFNPFAQEKINQSIVHLLIEEDFLETIIEIGMQFEVGSKGDRLSGGQRQKLSIARALLKKPPVLILDEATSALDNKSQTRIQNLLENRWKGKSTLISVVHRLDIIKNFDKVAVMKAGKICETGTYAELIAKKGLLYELEYGKK
;
A
#
# COMPACT_ATOMS: atom_id res chain seq x y z
N ILE A 1 4.45 21.33 9.99
CA ILE A 1 4.60 22.14 8.75
C ILE A 1 3.26 22.78 8.41
N LEU A 2 2.16 22.04 8.22
CA LEU A 2 0.84 22.57 7.86
C LEU A 2 0.40 23.74 8.77
N ASN A 3 0.49 23.57 10.09
CA ASN A 3 0.12 24.61 11.05
C ASN A 3 1.03 25.86 10.99
N ASN A 4 2.21 25.74 10.41
CA ASN A 4 3.15 26.86 10.23
C ASN A 4 2.97 27.57 8.89
N ILE A 5 2.34 26.91 7.91
CA ILE A 5 2.02 27.51 6.61
C ILE A 5 0.66 28.22 6.66
N PHE A 6 -0.30 27.67 7.42
CA PHE A 6 -1.63 28.24 7.56
C PHE A 6 -1.80 29.04 8.86
N PHE A 7 -1.81 30.36 8.75
CA PHE A 7 -2.17 31.29 9.83
C PHE A 7 -3.69 31.43 10.01
N GLY A 8 -4.49 30.40 9.72
CA GLY A 8 -5.94 30.48 9.78
C GLY A 8 -6.60 29.18 10.22
N LYS A 9 -7.86 29.30 10.66
CA LYS A 9 -8.70 28.13 10.98
C LYS A 9 -9.16 27.48 9.69
N ILE A 10 -8.82 26.22 9.47
CA ILE A 10 -9.37 25.41 8.37
C ILE A 10 -10.86 25.18 8.65
N ASN A 11 -11.69 25.38 7.64
CA ASN A 11 -13.12 25.10 7.76
C ASN A 11 -13.34 23.58 7.87
N ILE A 12 -13.55 23.11 9.12
CA ILE A 12 -13.73 21.70 9.45
C ILE A 12 -15.04 21.10 8.93
N PHE A 13 -15.97 21.93 8.46
CA PHE A 13 -17.25 21.46 7.89
C PHE A 13 -17.14 20.99 6.44
N ASN A 14 -15.99 21.19 5.78
CA ASN A 14 -15.76 20.65 4.45
C ASN A 14 -14.83 19.43 4.53
N PRO A 15 -15.33 18.18 4.39
CA PRO A 15 -14.53 16.97 4.52
C PRO A 15 -13.41 16.84 3.49
N PHE A 16 -13.50 17.57 2.36
CA PHE A 16 -12.47 17.58 1.30
C PHE A 16 -11.50 18.76 1.40
N ALA A 17 -11.73 19.71 2.31
CA ALA A 17 -10.89 20.91 2.42
C ALA A 17 -9.43 20.54 2.72
N GLN A 18 -9.21 19.62 3.66
CA GLN A 18 -7.87 19.21 4.05
C GLN A 18 -7.11 18.53 2.90
N GLU A 19 -7.79 17.70 2.11
CA GLU A 19 -7.16 17.04 0.96
C GLU A 19 -6.78 18.03 -0.14
N LYS A 20 -7.67 18.98 -0.45
CA LYS A 20 -7.41 20.04 -1.44
C LYS A 20 -6.26 20.95 -0.99
N ILE A 21 -6.24 21.34 0.28
CA ILE A 21 -5.17 22.14 0.87
C ILE A 21 -3.83 21.40 0.77
N ASN A 22 -3.79 20.12 1.14
CA ASN A 22 -2.57 19.32 1.04
C ASN A 22 -2.08 19.21 -0.41
N GLN A 23 -2.98 19.02 -1.37
CA GLN A 23 -2.63 18.97 -2.80
C GLN A 23 -2.06 20.30 -3.28
N SER A 24 -2.69 21.41 -2.91
CA SER A 24 -2.21 22.77 -3.27
C SER A 24 -0.84 23.07 -2.68
N ILE A 25 -0.60 22.68 -1.40
CA ILE A 25 0.71 22.84 -0.77
C ILE A 25 1.78 22.01 -1.49
N VAL A 26 1.50 20.75 -1.79
CA VAL A 26 2.46 19.89 -2.52
C VAL A 26 2.76 20.49 -3.89
N HIS A 27 1.74 21.00 -4.60
CA HIS A 27 1.92 21.64 -5.90
C HIS A 27 2.83 22.88 -5.78
N LEU A 28 2.55 23.75 -4.82
CA LEU A 28 3.37 24.94 -4.55
C LEU A 28 4.82 24.56 -4.20
N LEU A 29 5.03 23.54 -3.35
CA LEU A 29 6.37 23.10 -2.98
C LEU A 29 7.16 22.54 -4.17
N ILE A 30 6.48 21.95 -5.15
CA ILE A 30 7.11 21.48 -6.40
C ILE A 30 7.43 22.67 -7.31
N GLU A 31 6.50 23.61 -7.49
CA GLU A 31 6.67 24.79 -8.33
C GLU A 31 7.80 25.70 -7.84
N GLU A 32 7.93 25.86 -6.52
CA GLU A 32 8.94 26.70 -5.89
C GLU A 32 10.24 25.96 -5.52
N ASP A 33 10.40 24.69 -6.00
CA ASP A 33 11.59 23.85 -5.78
C ASP A 33 11.95 23.57 -4.31
N PHE A 34 10.96 23.67 -3.40
CA PHE A 34 11.14 23.39 -1.96
C PHE A 34 10.93 21.92 -1.57
N LEU A 35 10.50 21.07 -2.51
CA LEU A 35 10.14 19.69 -2.19
C LEU A 35 11.33 18.90 -1.64
N GLU A 36 12.53 19.06 -2.21
CA GLU A 36 13.72 18.34 -1.77
C GLU A 36 14.11 18.74 -0.34
N THR A 37 14.08 20.03 -0.03
CA THR A 37 14.36 20.54 1.32
C THR A 37 13.39 19.95 2.37
N ILE A 38 12.10 19.87 2.03
CA ILE A 38 11.09 19.27 2.93
C ILE A 38 11.32 17.77 3.10
N ILE A 39 11.72 17.08 2.04
CA ILE A 39 12.07 15.64 2.10
C ILE A 39 13.29 15.44 3.00
N GLU A 40 14.35 16.22 2.85
CA GLU A 40 15.56 16.14 3.68
C GLU A 40 15.25 16.34 5.16
N ILE A 41 14.47 17.37 5.52
CA ILE A 41 13.99 17.60 6.89
C ILE A 41 13.18 16.38 7.38
N GLY A 42 12.31 15.84 6.54
CA GLY A 42 11.51 14.66 6.85
C GLY A 42 12.33 13.40 7.06
N MET A 43 13.42 13.24 6.33
CA MET A 43 14.35 12.09 6.46
C MET A 43 15.13 12.11 7.79
N GLN A 44 15.28 13.26 8.42
CA GLN A 44 15.90 13.40 9.74
C GLN A 44 14.92 13.20 10.90
N PHE A 45 13.62 12.99 10.61
CA PHE A 45 12.61 12.81 11.64
C PHE A 45 12.83 11.47 12.38
N GLU A 46 13.04 11.56 13.70
CA GLU A 46 13.16 10.41 14.56
C GLU A 46 11.80 9.73 14.77
N VAL A 47 11.63 8.54 14.22
CA VAL A 47 10.36 7.80 14.25
C VAL A 47 10.06 7.15 15.61
N GLY A 48 11.00 7.24 16.56
CA GLY A 48 10.87 6.66 17.89
C GLY A 48 11.12 5.16 17.95
N SER A 49 10.99 4.58 19.15
CA SER A 49 11.18 3.14 19.35
C SER A 49 10.09 2.37 18.61
N LYS A 50 10.51 1.44 17.73
CA LYS A 50 9.60 0.65 16.89
C LYS A 50 8.62 1.51 16.05
N GLY A 51 8.94 2.78 15.82
CA GLY A 51 8.09 3.69 15.05
C GLY A 51 6.85 4.18 15.81
N ASP A 52 6.91 4.31 17.13
CA ASP A 52 5.81 4.72 18.01
C ASP A 52 5.27 6.13 17.70
N ARG A 53 6.10 7.00 17.10
CA ARG A 53 5.70 8.34 16.65
C ARG A 53 4.97 8.35 15.30
N LEU A 54 4.78 7.19 14.67
CA LEU A 54 4.11 7.04 13.38
C LEU A 54 2.74 6.38 13.56
N SER A 55 1.78 6.74 12.69
CA SER A 55 0.54 5.99 12.57
C SER A 55 0.78 4.58 12.02
N GLY A 56 -0.16 3.66 12.20
CA GLY A 56 -0.07 2.29 11.64
C GLY A 56 0.21 2.29 10.13
N GLY A 57 -0.55 3.09 9.38
CA GLY A 57 -0.35 3.21 7.94
C GLY A 57 1.00 3.83 7.55
N GLN A 58 1.50 4.81 8.32
CA GLN A 58 2.84 5.38 8.09
C GLN A 58 3.93 4.34 8.35
N ARG A 59 3.83 3.55 9.42
CA ARG A 59 4.75 2.45 9.71
C ARG A 59 4.76 1.41 8.59
N GLN A 60 3.58 1.02 8.08
CA GLN A 60 3.49 0.09 6.94
C GLN A 60 4.15 0.65 5.69
N LYS A 61 3.87 1.89 5.31
CA LYS A 61 4.51 2.56 4.16
C LYS A 61 6.04 2.58 4.30
N LEU A 62 6.54 2.93 5.49
CA LEU A 62 7.98 2.95 5.75
C LEU A 62 8.60 1.55 5.68
N SER A 63 7.92 0.52 6.20
CA SER A 63 8.38 -0.86 6.14
C SER A 63 8.47 -1.39 4.70
N ILE A 64 7.44 -1.09 3.89
CA ILE A 64 7.44 -1.44 2.46
C ILE A 64 8.59 -0.71 1.74
N ALA A 65 8.73 0.61 1.94
CA ALA A 65 9.82 1.37 1.33
C ALA A 65 11.21 0.79 1.69
N ARG A 66 11.43 0.45 2.96
CA ARG A 66 12.66 -0.20 3.43
C ARG A 66 12.93 -1.54 2.76
N ALA A 67 11.89 -2.38 2.58
CA ALA A 67 12.01 -3.65 1.89
C ALA A 67 12.35 -3.46 0.41
N LEU A 68 11.68 -2.52 -0.25
CA LEU A 68 11.90 -2.21 -1.67
C LEU A 68 13.29 -1.64 -1.96
N LEU A 69 13.82 -0.79 -1.10
CA LEU A 69 15.17 -0.22 -1.25
C LEU A 69 16.28 -1.28 -1.27
N LYS A 70 16.07 -2.42 -0.62
CA LYS A 70 17.01 -3.54 -0.63
C LYS A 70 17.06 -4.31 -1.95
N LYS A 71 16.11 -4.09 -2.85
CA LYS A 71 15.96 -4.79 -4.14
C LYS A 71 16.11 -6.32 -4.01
N PRO A 72 15.34 -6.97 -3.12
CA PRO A 72 15.51 -8.40 -2.87
C PRO A 72 15.04 -9.22 -4.09
N PRO A 73 15.67 -10.39 -4.36
CA PRO A 73 15.20 -11.29 -5.42
C PRO A 73 13.84 -11.92 -5.10
N VAL A 74 13.51 -12.05 -3.81
CA VAL A 74 12.20 -12.52 -3.32
C VAL A 74 11.69 -11.51 -2.30
N LEU A 75 10.48 -10.99 -2.52
CA LEU A 75 9.80 -10.09 -1.60
C LEU A 75 8.54 -10.77 -1.07
N ILE A 76 8.44 -10.90 0.25
CA ILE A 76 7.27 -11.46 0.92
C ILE A 76 6.51 -10.32 1.59
N LEU A 77 5.23 -10.20 1.26
CA LEU A 77 4.31 -9.23 1.83
C LEU A 77 3.19 -9.96 2.57
N ASP A 78 3.28 -9.97 3.89
CA ASP A 78 2.26 -10.55 4.75
C ASP A 78 1.35 -9.43 5.25
N GLU A 79 0.13 -9.36 4.70
CA GLU A 79 -0.85 -8.30 4.97
C GLU A 79 -0.28 -6.86 4.99
N ALA A 80 0.76 -6.63 4.19
CA ALA A 80 1.59 -5.42 4.29
C ALA A 80 0.85 -4.10 4.00
N THR A 81 -0.39 -4.16 3.53
CA THR A 81 -1.21 -2.99 3.22
C THR A 81 -2.50 -2.90 4.04
N SER A 82 -2.70 -3.76 5.05
CA SER A 82 -3.95 -3.87 5.81
C SER A 82 -4.33 -2.60 6.59
N ALA A 83 -3.36 -1.83 7.09
CA ALA A 83 -3.58 -0.57 7.81
C ALA A 83 -3.60 0.68 6.90
N LEU A 84 -3.61 0.50 5.57
CA LEU A 84 -3.63 1.58 4.61
C LEU A 84 -5.05 1.84 4.09
N ASP A 85 -5.32 3.11 3.75
CA ASP A 85 -6.50 3.47 2.98
C ASP A 85 -6.47 2.89 1.56
N ASN A 86 -7.63 2.74 0.93
CA ASN A 86 -7.77 2.13 -0.39
C ASN A 86 -6.91 2.81 -1.47
N LYS A 87 -6.78 4.14 -1.45
CA LYS A 87 -5.98 4.91 -2.40
C LYS A 87 -4.48 4.59 -2.26
N SER A 88 -3.99 4.52 -1.02
CA SER A 88 -2.61 4.13 -0.72
C SER A 88 -2.33 2.67 -1.07
N GLN A 89 -3.27 1.76 -0.81
CA GLN A 89 -3.15 0.35 -1.21
C GLN A 89 -3.01 0.21 -2.72
N THR A 90 -3.90 0.84 -3.50
CA THR A 90 -3.86 0.82 -4.97
C THR A 90 -2.54 1.39 -5.50
N ARG A 91 -2.06 2.49 -4.90
CA ARG A 91 -0.80 3.12 -5.31
C ARG A 91 0.41 2.20 -5.09
N ILE A 92 0.45 1.49 -3.95
CA ILE A 92 1.51 0.51 -3.66
C ILE A 92 1.41 -0.68 -4.61
N GLN A 93 0.20 -1.20 -4.85
CA GLN A 93 -0.02 -2.30 -5.79
C GLN A 93 0.49 -1.95 -7.19
N ASN A 94 0.11 -0.79 -7.72
CA ASN A 94 0.59 -0.30 -9.02
C ASN A 94 2.13 -0.14 -9.06
N LEU A 95 2.73 0.30 -7.95
CA LEU A 95 4.19 0.43 -7.85
C LEU A 95 4.86 -0.95 -7.92
N LEU A 96 4.33 -1.95 -7.22
CA LEU A 96 4.83 -3.31 -7.24
C LEU A 96 4.70 -3.92 -8.64
N GLU A 97 3.55 -3.79 -9.29
CA GLU A 97 3.31 -4.30 -10.63
C GLU A 97 4.23 -3.65 -11.67
N ASN A 98 4.36 -2.31 -11.65
CA ASN A 98 5.12 -1.60 -12.68
C ASN A 98 6.64 -1.67 -12.50
N ARG A 99 7.13 -1.75 -11.27
CA ARG A 99 8.58 -1.68 -11.00
C ARG A 99 9.23 -3.02 -10.66
N TRP A 100 8.45 -4.00 -10.18
CA TRP A 100 8.97 -5.25 -9.61
C TRP A 100 8.58 -6.49 -10.40
N LYS A 101 7.47 -6.46 -11.14
CA LYS A 101 7.06 -7.56 -12.01
C LYS A 101 8.15 -7.88 -13.02
N GLY A 102 8.52 -9.15 -13.13
CA GLY A 102 9.60 -9.62 -14.00
C GLY A 102 11.04 -9.40 -13.49
N LYS A 103 11.23 -8.73 -12.33
CA LYS A 103 12.56 -8.49 -11.73
C LYS A 103 12.78 -9.27 -10.44
N SER A 104 11.73 -9.57 -9.71
CA SER A 104 11.77 -10.29 -8.44
C SER A 104 10.53 -11.14 -8.29
N THR A 105 10.64 -12.19 -7.49
CA THR A 105 9.49 -12.99 -7.08
C THR A 105 8.75 -12.27 -5.96
N LEU A 106 7.48 -11.97 -6.18
CA LEU A 106 6.59 -11.37 -5.19
C LEU A 106 5.65 -12.43 -4.61
N ILE A 107 5.72 -12.66 -3.32
CA ILE A 107 4.79 -13.52 -2.57
C ILE A 107 3.95 -12.61 -1.69
N SER A 108 2.63 -12.65 -1.83
CA SER A 108 1.74 -11.80 -1.05
C SER A 108 0.64 -12.63 -0.39
N VAL A 109 0.51 -12.47 0.92
CA VAL A 109 -0.68 -12.94 1.66
C VAL A 109 -1.71 -11.84 1.61
N VAL A 110 -2.87 -12.16 1.05
CA VAL A 110 -3.93 -11.18 0.79
C VAL A 110 -5.29 -11.72 1.25
N HIS A 111 -6.11 -10.83 1.81
CA HIS A 111 -7.50 -11.11 2.15
C HIS A 111 -8.49 -10.44 1.18
N ARG A 112 -8.00 -9.60 0.29
CA ARG A 112 -8.79 -8.92 -0.72
C ARG A 112 -8.76 -9.69 -2.02
N LEU A 113 -9.90 -10.20 -2.42
CA LEU A 113 -10.04 -11.05 -3.61
C LEU A 113 -9.92 -10.24 -4.92
N ASP A 114 -10.26 -8.94 -4.88
CA ASP A 114 -10.21 -8.05 -6.04
C ASP A 114 -8.80 -7.86 -6.63
N ILE A 115 -7.75 -8.01 -5.82
CA ILE A 115 -6.37 -7.88 -6.28
C ILE A 115 -5.73 -9.20 -6.73
N ILE A 116 -6.31 -10.34 -6.35
CA ILE A 116 -5.74 -11.68 -6.63
C ILE A 116 -5.60 -11.93 -8.14
N LYS A 117 -6.53 -11.40 -8.93
CA LYS A 117 -6.53 -11.54 -10.40
C LYS A 117 -5.31 -10.94 -11.10
N ASN A 118 -4.56 -10.06 -10.42
CA ASN A 118 -3.36 -9.43 -10.97
C ASN A 118 -2.09 -10.28 -10.76
N PHE A 119 -2.17 -11.35 -9.98
CA PHE A 119 -1.04 -12.25 -9.72
C PHE A 119 -0.92 -13.33 -10.80
N ASP A 120 0.33 -13.70 -11.13
CA ASP A 120 0.60 -14.74 -12.12
C ASP A 120 0.17 -16.13 -11.62
N LYS A 121 0.20 -16.35 -10.30
CA LYS A 121 -0.21 -17.60 -9.67
C LYS A 121 -0.84 -17.35 -8.30
N VAL A 122 -1.88 -18.10 -8.01
CA VAL A 122 -2.62 -18.08 -6.74
C VAL A 122 -2.49 -19.43 -6.06
N ALA A 123 -2.26 -19.43 -4.76
CA ALA A 123 -2.35 -20.60 -3.90
C ALA A 123 -3.42 -20.36 -2.84
N VAL A 124 -4.42 -21.23 -2.79
CA VAL A 124 -5.49 -21.17 -1.77
C VAL A 124 -5.15 -22.12 -0.65
N MET A 125 -5.13 -21.60 0.57
CA MET A 125 -4.79 -22.36 1.77
C MET A 125 -6.01 -22.54 2.67
N LYS A 126 -6.14 -23.73 3.26
CA LYS A 126 -7.14 -24.06 4.28
C LYS A 126 -6.53 -24.99 5.32
N ALA A 127 -6.72 -24.69 6.60
CA ALA A 127 -6.20 -25.49 7.69
C ALA A 127 -4.69 -25.82 7.57
N GLY A 128 -3.87 -24.82 7.18
CA GLY A 128 -2.41 -24.98 7.04
C GLY A 128 -1.95 -25.77 5.81
N LYS A 129 -2.86 -26.14 4.90
CA LYS A 129 -2.53 -26.89 3.67
C LYS A 129 -2.90 -26.09 2.44
N ILE A 130 -2.10 -26.21 1.39
CA ILE A 130 -2.44 -25.70 0.06
C ILE A 130 -3.47 -26.63 -0.56
N CYS A 131 -4.67 -26.12 -0.80
CA CYS A 131 -5.79 -26.87 -1.38
C CYS A 131 -5.87 -26.71 -2.90
N GLU A 132 -5.56 -25.51 -3.41
CA GLU A 132 -5.65 -25.19 -4.82
C GLU A 132 -4.45 -24.33 -5.24
N THR A 133 -3.96 -24.55 -6.45
CA THR A 133 -2.96 -23.69 -7.09
C THR A 133 -3.26 -23.54 -8.58
N GLY A 134 -3.04 -22.36 -9.12
CA GLY A 134 -3.26 -22.05 -10.53
C GLY A 134 -3.32 -20.55 -10.77
N THR A 135 -3.64 -20.14 -11.97
CA THR A 135 -4.03 -18.76 -12.27
C THR A 135 -5.43 -18.48 -11.71
N TYR A 136 -5.75 -17.21 -11.50
CA TYR A 136 -7.09 -16.83 -11.04
C TYR A 136 -8.20 -17.41 -11.94
N ALA A 137 -8.03 -17.30 -13.27
CA ALA A 137 -9.01 -17.78 -14.24
C ALA A 137 -9.23 -19.32 -14.16
N GLU A 138 -8.14 -20.09 -14.05
CA GLU A 138 -8.22 -21.54 -13.89
C GLU A 138 -8.96 -21.95 -12.62
N LEU A 139 -8.66 -21.28 -11.50
CA LEU A 139 -9.26 -21.60 -10.20
C LEU A 139 -10.75 -21.22 -10.16
N ILE A 140 -11.14 -20.10 -10.76
CA ILE A 140 -12.55 -19.72 -10.88
C ILE A 140 -13.31 -20.71 -11.78
N ALA A 141 -12.71 -21.13 -12.90
CA ALA A 141 -13.34 -22.11 -13.81
C ALA A 141 -13.56 -23.47 -13.15
N LYS A 142 -12.68 -23.87 -12.23
CA LYS A 142 -12.82 -25.12 -11.45
C LYS A 142 -13.99 -25.10 -10.46
N LYS A 143 -14.55 -23.92 -10.14
CA LYS A 143 -15.62 -23.73 -9.14
C LYS A 143 -15.29 -24.35 -7.78
N GLY A 144 -14.01 -24.31 -7.39
CA GLY A 144 -13.51 -24.85 -6.14
C GLY A 144 -13.53 -23.80 -5.00
N LEU A 145 -12.59 -23.94 -4.06
CA LEU A 145 -12.54 -23.12 -2.83
C LEU A 145 -12.37 -21.62 -3.13
N LEU A 146 -11.56 -21.24 -4.13
CA LEU A 146 -11.42 -19.83 -4.52
C LEU A 146 -12.75 -19.27 -5.04
N TYR A 147 -13.47 -20.05 -5.85
CA TYR A 147 -14.78 -19.64 -6.34
C TYR A 147 -15.79 -19.47 -5.19
N GLU A 148 -15.79 -20.40 -4.22
CA GLU A 148 -16.66 -20.29 -3.04
C GLU A 148 -16.32 -19.04 -2.19
N LEU A 149 -15.03 -18.68 -2.04
CA LEU A 149 -14.61 -17.48 -1.33
C LEU A 149 -15.06 -16.20 -2.05
N GLU A 150 -15.06 -16.19 -3.37
CA GLU A 150 -15.44 -15.01 -4.18
C GLU A 150 -16.95 -14.85 -4.30
N TYR A 151 -17.66 -15.93 -4.56
CA TYR A 151 -19.09 -15.93 -4.92
C TYR A 151 -20.00 -16.65 -3.92
N GLY A 152 -19.45 -17.44 -3.01
CA GLY A 152 -20.22 -18.29 -2.09
C GLY A 152 -20.75 -17.56 -0.85
N LYS A 153 -20.49 -16.28 -0.67
CA LYS A 153 -21.10 -15.48 0.40
C LYS A 153 -22.50 -15.06 -0.01
N LYS A 154 -23.46 -15.90 0.25
CA LYS A 154 -24.84 -15.49 0.52
C LYS A 154 -25.07 -15.50 2.02
#